data_f006583a35bfb67b02a8cfc10703a038
#
_entry.id   f006583a35bfb67b02a8cfc10703a038
#
_cell.length_a   1.000
_cell.length_b   1.000
_cell.length_c   1.000
_cell.angle_alpha   90.00
_cell.angle_beta   90.00
_cell.angle_gamma   90.00
#
_symmetry.space_group_name_H-M   'P 1'
#
loop_
_entity.id
_entity.type
_entity.pdbx_description
1 polymer ?
#
loop_
_entity_poly.entity_id
_entity_poly.type
_entity_poly.pdbx_seq_one_letter_code
_entity_poly.pdbx_strand_id
1 'polypeptide(L)'
;MRKIMAIALAAVACSASLTLATAADAAAAGRTPQCVKVRKYFNKGQQRYVRLANLCTQRTSCFTIVIPHHPDPHGSLPKGATKDVHYGTTSWPRALYVKNTAC
;
A
#
# COMPACT_ATOMS: atom_id res chain seq x y z
N MET A 1 -48.91 -5.57 -8.78
CA MET A 1 -48.42 -6.63 -7.91
C MET A 1 -47.06 -7.18 -8.34
N ARG A 2 -46.96 -7.62 -9.58
CA ARG A 2 -45.70 -8.16 -10.09
C ARG A 2 -44.54 -7.16 -10.04
N LYS A 3 -44.80 -5.93 -10.32
CA LYS A 3 -43.79 -4.87 -10.26
C LYS A 3 -43.26 -4.64 -8.84
N ILE A 4 -44.13 -4.76 -7.87
CA ILE A 4 -43.76 -4.58 -6.47
C ILE A 4 -42.80 -5.70 -6.02
N MET A 5 -43.03 -6.92 -6.46
CA MET A 5 -42.16 -8.05 -6.14
C MET A 5 -40.77 -7.86 -6.73
N ALA A 6 -40.67 -7.36 -7.95
CA ALA A 6 -39.40 -7.11 -8.59
C ALA A 6 -38.56 -6.08 -7.81
N ILE A 7 -39.21 -5.02 -7.33
CA ILE A 7 -38.54 -3.97 -6.52
C ILE A 7 -38.01 -4.57 -5.22
N ALA A 8 -38.78 -5.42 -4.57
CA ALA A 8 -38.37 -6.05 -3.34
C ALA A 8 -37.10 -6.91 -3.53
N LEU A 9 -37.03 -7.65 -4.63
CA LEU A 9 -35.86 -8.47 -4.94
C LEU A 9 -34.62 -7.63 -5.15
N ALA A 10 -34.74 -6.50 -5.83
CA ALA A 10 -33.62 -5.60 -6.05
C ALA A 10 -33.08 -5.04 -4.73
N ALA A 11 -33.95 -4.70 -3.80
CA ALA A 11 -33.55 -4.18 -2.51
C ALA A 11 -32.75 -5.22 -1.72
N VAL A 12 -33.18 -6.47 -1.75
CA VAL A 12 -32.44 -7.56 -1.07
C VAL A 12 -31.05 -7.72 -1.63
N ALA A 13 -30.88 -7.66 -2.95
CA ALA A 13 -29.58 -7.78 -3.58
C ALA A 13 -28.63 -6.67 -3.14
N CYS A 14 -29.09 -5.42 -3.07
CA CYS A 14 -28.30 -4.32 -2.62
C CYS A 14 -27.82 -4.49 -1.15
N SER A 15 -28.69 -4.98 -0.30
CA SER A 15 -28.35 -5.22 1.10
C SER A 15 -27.22 -6.25 1.23
N ALA A 16 -27.28 -7.32 0.46
CA ALA A 16 -26.24 -8.34 0.47
C ALA A 16 -24.89 -7.78 0.04
N SER A 17 -24.86 -6.92 -0.97
CA SER A 17 -23.62 -6.29 -1.43
C SER A 17 -22.99 -5.41 -0.35
N LEU A 18 -23.79 -4.64 0.36
CA LEU A 18 -23.28 -3.80 1.45
C LEU A 18 -22.68 -4.62 2.58
N THR A 19 -23.28 -5.75 2.91
CA THR A 19 -22.77 -6.65 3.95
C THR A 19 -21.38 -7.17 3.59
N LEU A 20 -21.16 -7.57 2.35
CA LEU A 20 -19.87 -8.04 1.89
C LEU A 20 -18.79 -6.97 1.98
N ALA A 21 -19.10 -5.73 1.59
CA ALA A 21 -18.18 -4.62 1.67
C ALA A 21 -17.76 -4.35 3.12
N THR A 22 -18.70 -4.38 4.05
CA THR A 22 -18.43 -4.17 5.47
C THR A 22 -17.50 -5.24 6.02
N ALA A 23 -17.72 -6.52 5.66
CA ALA A 23 -16.87 -7.62 6.10
C ALA A 23 -15.43 -7.45 5.58
N ALA A 24 -15.25 -7.01 4.34
CA ALA A 24 -13.93 -6.78 3.77
C ALA A 24 -13.18 -5.66 4.51
N ASP A 25 -13.87 -4.56 4.84
CA ASP A 25 -13.29 -3.46 5.58
C ASP A 25 -12.86 -3.90 6.99
N ALA A 26 -13.68 -4.68 7.66
CA ALA A 26 -13.36 -5.20 8.98
C ALA A 26 -12.12 -6.10 8.95
N ALA A 27 -11.99 -6.94 7.95
CA ALA A 27 -10.84 -7.82 7.79
C ALA A 27 -9.55 -7.01 7.54
N ALA A 28 -9.63 -5.93 6.78
CA ALA A 28 -8.49 -5.07 6.48
C ALA A 28 -8.04 -4.24 7.70
N ALA A 29 -8.94 -3.89 8.60
CA ALA A 29 -8.64 -3.02 9.74
C ALA A 29 -7.61 -3.60 10.71
N GLY A 30 -7.46 -4.93 10.77
CA GLY A 30 -6.47 -5.59 11.62
C GLY A 30 -5.07 -5.69 11.04
N ARG A 31 -4.82 -5.16 9.87
CA ARG A 31 -3.54 -5.24 9.16
C ARG A 31 -2.79 -3.93 9.22
N THR A 32 -1.44 -4.01 9.04
CA THR A 32 -0.64 -2.82 8.84
C THR A 32 -1.16 -2.05 7.61
N PRO A 33 -1.42 -0.75 7.74
CA PRO A 33 -1.92 0.02 6.61
C PRO A 33 -0.93 0.00 5.45
N GLN A 34 -1.46 -0.09 4.23
CA GLN A 34 -0.67 -0.12 3.00
C GLN A 34 -0.55 1.30 2.44
N CYS A 35 0.05 2.20 3.21
CA CYS A 35 0.13 3.62 2.86
C CYS A 35 1.29 3.93 1.92
N VAL A 36 2.40 3.22 2.05
CA VAL A 36 3.60 3.48 1.24
C VAL A 36 3.50 2.72 -0.07
N LYS A 37 3.62 3.46 -1.19
CA LYS A 37 3.58 2.88 -2.53
C LYS A 37 4.84 3.25 -3.29
N VAL A 38 5.34 2.28 -4.07
CA VAL A 38 6.47 2.51 -4.98
C VAL A 38 5.96 3.25 -6.22
N ARG A 39 6.59 4.38 -6.54
CA ARG A 39 6.31 5.12 -7.77
C ARG A 39 7.23 4.68 -8.89
N LYS A 40 8.52 4.56 -8.62
CA LYS A 40 9.47 4.01 -9.59
C LYS A 40 10.79 3.63 -8.91
N TYR A 41 11.52 2.73 -9.55
CA TYR A 41 12.91 2.45 -9.24
C TYR A 41 13.78 3.15 -10.29
N PHE A 42 14.87 3.77 -9.85
CA PHE A 42 15.78 4.44 -10.77
C PHE A 42 17.19 4.50 -10.20
N ASN A 43 18.14 4.82 -11.06
CA ASN A 43 19.53 5.00 -10.67
C ASN A 43 19.97 6.43 -10.93
N LYS A 44 20.84 6.94 -10.07
CA LYS A 44 21.55 8.20 -10.29
C LYS A 44 23.05 7.89 -10.27
N GLY A 45 23.69 7.91 -11.43
CA GLY A 45 25.07 7.45 -11.52
C GLY A 45 25.19 6.01 -11.05
N GLN A 46 25.97 5.76 -10.02
CA GLN A 46 26.17 4.43 -9.45
C GLN A 46 25.31 4.16 -8.21
N GLN A 47 24.32 4.99 -7.96
CA GLN A 47 23.45 4.86 -6.79
C GLN A 47 22.06 4.40 -7.19
N ARG A 48 21.50 3.49 -6.42
CA ARG A 48 20.14 2.99 -6.64
C ARG A 48 19.16 3.68 -5.71
N TYR A 49 18.05 4.13 -6.28
CA TYR A 49 16.99 4.85 -5.58
C TYR A 49 15.64 4.22 -5.85
N VAL A 50 14.74 4.40 -4.90
CA VAL A 50 13.32 4.11 -5.10
C VAL A 50 12.52 5.34 -4.69
N ARG A 51 11.58 5.74 -5.53
CA ARG A 51 10.66 6.83 -5.20
C ARG A 51 9.44 6.25 -4.52
N LEU A 52 9.21 6.68 -3.29
CA LEU A 52 8.11 6.23 -2.45
C LEU A 52 7.17 7.36 -2.15
N ALA A 53 5.87 7.04 -2.11
CA ALA A 53 4.85 8.01 -1.72
C ALA A 53 4.04 7.45 -0.56
N ASN A 54 3.81 8.28 0.45
CA ASN A 54 2.89 7.96 1.53
C ASN A 54 1.52 8.50 1.16
N LEU A 55 0.61 7.61 0.81
CA LEU A 55 -0.74 7.95 0.39
C LEU A 55 -1.66 8.24 1.57
N CYS A 56 -1.22 7.97 2.79
CA CYS A 56 -1.97 8.33 3.98
C CYS A 56 -1.69 9.78 4.33
N THR A 57 -2.73 10.59 4.42
CA THR A 57 -2.61 12.01 4.69
C THR A 57 -2.72 12.35 6.17
N GLN A 58 -2.99 11.35 7.01
CA GLN A 58 -3.26 11.55 8.44
C GLN A 58 -2.11 11.11 9.35
N ARG A 59 -1.12 10.41 8.81
CA ARG A 59 -0.05 9.85 9.64
C ARG A 59 1.22 9.58 8.86
N THR A 60 2.33 9.53 9.60
CA THR A 60 3.60 9.01 9.13
C THR A 60 3.48 7.51 8.91
N SER A 61 4.09 7.00 7.86
CA SER A 61 4.09 5.56 7.55
C SER A 61 5.51 5.05 7.46
N CYS A 62 5.73 3.83 7.93
CA CYS A 62 7.03 3.20 7.93
C CYS A 62 7.10 2.10 6.89
N PHE A 63 8.32 1.85 6.40
CA PHE A 63 8.53 0.89 5.32
C PHE A 63 9.88 0.18 5.48
N THR A 64 10.00 -0.95 4.81
CA THR A 64 11.25 -1.69 4.67
C THR A 64 11.46 -2.04 3.20
N ILE A 65 12.66 -1.77 2.68
CA ILE A 65 13.03 -2.12 1.31
C ILE A 65 13.68 -3.49 1.33
N VAL A 66 13.07 -4.46 0.65
CA VAL A 66 13.55 -5.84 0.66
C VAL A 66 14.54 -6.05 -0.48
N ILE A 67 15.80 -6.37 -0.14
CA ILE A 67 16.90 -6.53 -1.08
C ILE A 67 17.44 -7.96 -0.95
N PRO A 68 17.59 -8.72 -2.08
CA PRO A 68 18.15 -10.07 -2.00
C PRO A 68 19.58 -10.05 -1.46
N HIS A 69 19.87 -10.91 -0.50
CA HIS A 69 21.21 -11.13 0.04
C HIS A 69 21.89 -9.91 0.68
N HIS A 70 21.14 -8.87 0.99
CA HIS A 70 21.64 -7.68 1.67
C HIS A 70 20.70 -7.28 2.79
N PRO A 71 21.21 -6.52 3.79
CA PRO A 71 20.34 -5.99 4.83
C PRO A 71 19.21 -5.15 4.23
N ASP A 72 18.02 -5.25 4.81
CA ASP A 72 16.84 -4.54 4.33
C ASP A 72 16.78 -3.16 5.00
N PRO A 73 17.02 -2.06 4.25
CA PRO A 73 16.88 -0.73 4.83
C PRO A 73 15.43 -0.43 5.17
N HIS A 74 15.22 0.30 6.26
CA HIS A 74 13.89 0.73 6.65
C HIS A 74 13.90 2.22 6.96
N GLY A 75 12.74 2.82 6.91
CA GLY A 75 12.58 4.24 7.14
C GLY A 75 11.14 4.63 7.29
N SER A 76 10.91 5.93 7.27
CA SER A 76 9.58 6.48 7.42
C SER A 76 9.34 7.63 6.43
N LEU A 77 8.06 7.85 6.11
CA LEU A 77 7.63 8.96 5.27
C LEU A 77 6.60 9.78 6.04
N PRO A 78 6.77 11.09 6.10
CA PRO A 78 5.73 11.96 6.66
C PRO A 78 4.42 11.80 5.89
N LYS A 79 3.33 12.16 6.52
CA LYS A 79 2.00 12.11 5.90
C LYS A 79 1.98 12.84 4.55
N GLY A 80 1.45 12.20 3.53
CA GLY A 80 1.31 12.77 2.20
C GLY A 80 2.62 13.02 1.44
N ALA A 81 3.77 12.63 1.97
CA ALA A 81 5.07 12.94 1.38
C ALA A 81 5.46 11.95 0.28
N THR A 82 6.22 12.45 -0.68
CA THR A 82 6.91 11.65 -1.69
C THR A 82 8.40 11.87 -1.53
N LYS A 83 9.19 10.81 -1.56
CA LYS A 83 10.62 10.89 -1.28
C LYS A 83 11.40 9.90 -2.13
N ASP A 84 12.59 10.32 -2.56
CA ASP A 84 13.54 9.43 -3.21
C ASP A 84 14.47 8.86 -2.15
N VAL A 85 14.47 7.53 -2.02
CA VAL A 85 15.23 6.84 -0.97
C VAL A 85 16.38 6.08 -1.60
N HIS A 86 17.59 6.39 -1.18
CA HIS A 86 18.78 5.66 -1.57
C HIS A 86 18.84 4.35 -0.80
N TYR A 87 18.99 3.21 -1.51
CA TYR A 87 19.03 1.91 -0.84
C TYR A 87 20.25 1.07 -1.17
N GLY A 88 21.06 1.47 -2.11
CA GLY A 88 22.25 0.69 -2.47
C GLY A 88 22.97 1.29 -3.65
N THR A 89 23.91 0.54 -4.20
CA THR A 89 24.67 0.93 -5.38
C THR A 89 24.34 0.01 -6.55
N THR A 90 24.82 0.34 -7.75
CA THR A 90 24.58 -0.49 -8.94
C THR A 90 25.31 -1.83 -8.87
N SER A 91 26.26 -2.02 -7.95
CA SER A 91 26.87 -3.31 -7.68
C SER A 91 25.98 -4.23 -6.84
N TRP A 92 24.95 -3.70 -6.22
CA TRP A 92 23.97 -4.46 -5.46
C TRP A 92 22.81 -4.90 -6.35
N PRO A 93 22.10 -5.97 -5.99
CA PRO A 93 20.88 -6.29 -6.70
C PRO A 93 19.83 -5.20 -6.49
N ARG A 94 18.93 -5.11 -7.45
CA ARG A 94 17.78 -4.22 -7.35
C ARG A 94 16.84 -4.75 -6.26
N ALA A 95 16.17 -3.85 -5.55
CA ALA A 95 15.18 -4.22 -4.54
C ALA A 95 14.07 -5.08 -5.17
N LEU A 96 13.63 -6.09 -4.43
CA LEU A 96 12.52 -6.94 -4.85
C LEU A 96 11.19 -6.22 -4.72
N TYR A 97 10.99 -5.58 -3.57
CA TYR A 97 9.77 -4.83 -3.27
C TYR A 97 9.97 -3.99 -2.02
N VAL A 98 9.00 -3.16 -1.73
CA VAL A 98 8.94 -2.38 -0.50
C VAL A 98 7.71 -2.83 0.27
N LYS A 99 7.89 -3.20 1.53
CA LYS A 99 6.77 -3.60 2.37
C LYS A 99 6.44 -2.53 3.40
N ASN A 100 5.18 -2.40 3.70
CA ASN A 100 4.71 -1.50 4.75
C ASN A 100 4.93 -2.17 6.10
N THR A 101 5.50 -1.44 7.04
CA THR A 101 5.79 -1.93 8.38
C THR A 101 5.20 -0.99 9.42
N ALA A 102 4.98 -1.53 10.61
CA ALA A 102 4.55 -0.70 11.74
C ALA A 102 5.68 0.24 12.13
N CYS A 103 5.34 1.46 12.52
CA CYS A 103 6.32 2.41 13.05
C CYS A 103 6.63 2.14 14.57
#